data_c74a7ae60a3f69a1d6776a2e708492fe
#
_entry.id   c74a7ae60a3f69a1d6776a2e708492fe
#
_cell.length_a   1.000
_cell.length_b   1.000
_cell.length_c   1.000
_cell.angle_alpha   90.00
_cell.angle_beta   90.00
_cell.angle_gamma   90.00
#
_symmetry.space_group_name_H-M   'P 1'
#
loop_
_entity.id
_entity.type
_entity.pdbx_description
1 polymer ?
#
loop_
_entity_poly.entity_id
_entity_poly.type
_entity_poly.pdbx_seq_one_letter_code
_entity_poly.pdbx_strand_id
1 'polypeptide(L)'
;DLKQLGMEKTPYRVAMAFSHFFSGLREDPEDCWGELIPTQSDGLVAVRNIRFYSMCEHHLLPFFGTVHIAYYPAEGRIAGFGHFAEVVDVLARRPQLQERFTYEICKAVQDGLGARGALVIVRGTHLCLSMRNHLGGDSDIITQAGLGCLADGTEAGHQAWKLLMEGDAQE
;
A
#
# COMPACT_ATOMS: atom_id res chain seq x y z
N ASP A 1 24.69 10.88 29.47
CA ASP A 1 25.04 12.02 28.63
C ASP A 1 25.19 11.55 27.19
N LEU A 2 24.41 12.16 26.26
CA LEU A 2 24.40 11.79 24.84
C LEU A 2 25.79 11.94 24.18
N LYS A 3 26.60 12.85 24.66
CA LYS A 3 27.98 13.06 24.17
C LYS A 3 28.86 11.84 24.44
N GLN A 4 28.83 11.31 25.68
CA GLN A 4 29.60 10.14 26.06
C GLN A 4 29.18 8.88 25.28
N LEU A 5 27.92 8.83 24.82
CA LEU A 5 27.38 7.73 24.01
C LEU A 5 27.59 7.95 22.50
N GLY A 6 28.20 9.05 22.07
CA GLY A 6 28.32 9.40 20.65
C GLY A 6 27.00 9.71 19.95
N MET A 7 25.96 10.04 20.73
CA MET A 7 24.58 10.24 20.26
C MET A 7 24.15 11.71 20.18
N GLU A 8 25.06 12.66 20.22
CA GLU A 8 24.76 14.10 20.21
C GLU A 8 23.86 14.52 19.02
N LYS A 9 24.07 13.91 17.84
CA LYS A 9 23.29 14.20 16.63
C LYS A 9 22.03 13.34 16.48
N THR A 10 21.80 12.38 17.39
CA THR A 10 20.68 11.44 17.27
C THR A 10 19.31 12.14 17.32
N PRO A 11 19.03 13.11 18.22
CA PRO A 11 17.75 13.81 18.21
C PRO A 11 17.43 14.49 16.86
N TYR A 12 18.42 15.14 16.27
CA TYR A 12 18.26 15.75 14.95
C TYR A 12 18.00 14.70 13.85
N ARG A 13 18.79 13.59 13.85
CA ARG A 13 18.60 12.50 12.88
C ARG A 13 17.21 11.86 12.98
N VAL A 14 16.72 11.68 14.22
CA VAL A 14 15.38 11.15 14.46
C VAL A 14 14.33 12.10 13.91
N ALA A 15 14.43 13.41 14.20
CA ALA A 15 13.50 14.39 13.68
C ALA A 15 13.45 14.40 12.14
N MET A 16 14.62 14.33 11.49
CA MET A 16 14.71 14.26 10.03
C MET A 16 14.11 12.96 9.46
N ALA A 17 14.37 11.82 10.12
CA ALA A 17 13.79 10.54 9.71
C ALA A 17 12.26 10.55 9.82
N PHE A 18 11.70 11.06 10.91
CA PHE A 18 10.25 11.18 11.08
C PHE A 18 9.61 12.16 10.09
N SER A 19 10.30 13.27 9.77
CA SER A 19 9.85 14.18 8.71
C SER A 19 9.73 13.48 7.35
N HIS A 20 10.64 12.54 7.06
CA HIS A 20 10.59 11.72 5.85
C HIS A 20 9.50 10.64 5.94
N PHE A 21 9.38 9.94 7.08
CA PHE A 21 8.36 8.89 7.26
C PHE A 21 6.93 9.42 7.16
N PHE A 22 6.73 10.71 7.37
CA PHE A 22 5.42 11.36 7.34
C PHE A 22 5.29 12.40 6.21
N SER A 23 6.13 12.31 5.16
CA SER A 23 6.07 13.23 4.01
C SER A 23 4.72 13.19 3.31
N GLY A 24 4.11 12.00 3.19
CA GLY A 24 2.84 11.78 2.53
C GLY A 24 1.62 12.46 3.17
N LEU A 25 1.77 13.03 4.39
CA LEU A 25 0.74 13.91 4.96
C LEU A 25 0.55 15.22 4.19
N ARG A 26 1.51 15.58 3.33
CA ARG A 26 1.52 16.81 2.53
C ARG A 26 1.40 16.55 1.03
N GLU A 27 1.20 15.29 0.67
CA GLU A 27 1.16 14.82 -0.71
C GLU A 27 -0.24 14.26 -1.01
N ASP A 28 -0.74 14.48 -2.23
CA ASP A 28 -2.00 13.92 -2.70
C ASP A 28 -1.71 12.70 -3.58
N PRO A 29 -2.24 11.51 -3.28
CA PRO A 29 -2.06 10.34 -4.13
C PRO A 29 -2.66 10.51 -5.52
N GLU A 30 -3.60 11.44 -5.72
CA GLU A 30 -4.16 11.73 -7.04
C GLU A 30 -3.13 12.37 -7.97
N ASP A 31 -2.17 13.13 -7.45
CA ASP A 31 -1.10 13.76 -8.23
C ASP A 31 -0.09 12.74 -8.80
N CYS A 32 -0.09 11.50 -8.27
CA CYS A 32 0.84 10.45 -8.68
C CYS A 32 0.50 9.83 -10.06
N TRP A 33 -0.74 9.95 -10.57
CA TRP A 33 -1.16 9.19 -11.75
C TRP A 33 -0.57 9.69 -13.07
N GLY A 34 -0.14 10.94 -13.13
CA GLY A 34 0.44 11.55 -14.34
C GLY A 34 -0.51 11.50 -15.54
N GLU A 35 0.06 11.39 -16.73
CA GLU A 35 -0.72 11.27 -17.98
C GLU A 35 -1.14 9.81 -18.21
N LEU A 36 -2.45 9.57 -18.34
CA LEU A 36 -2.99 8.24 -18.64
C LEU A 36 -2.76 7.87 -20.11
N ILE A 37 -2.36 6.62 -20.33
CA ILE A 37 -1.95 6.07 -21.62
C ILE A 37 -3.16 5.46 -22.32
N PRO A 38 -3.46 5.81 -23.59
CA PRO A 38 -4.52 5.17 -24.36
C PRO A 38 -4.27 3.67 -24.53
N THR A 39 -5.33 2.86 -24.40
CA THR A 39 -5.30 1.41 -24.63
C THR A 39 -6.56 0.92 -25.28
N GLN A 40 -6.45 -0.17 -26.05
CA GLN A 40 -7.62 -0.90 -26.57
C GLN A 40 -7.99 -2.09 -25.66
N SER A 41 -7.17 -2.37 -24.65
CA SER A 41 -7.44 -3.47 -23.71
C SER A 41 -8.38 -3.01 -22.61
N ASP A 42 -9.42 -3.80 -22.38
CA ASP A 42 -10.39 -3.66 -21.29
C ASP A 42 -10.29 -4.80 -20.26
N GLY A 43 -9.27 -5.65 -20.42
CA GLY A 43 -9.00 -6.78 -19.54
C GLY A 43 -8.53 -6.38 -18.16
N LEU A 44 -8.58 -7.33 -17.21
CA LEU A 44 -8.07 -7.14 -15.86
C LEU A 44 -6.56 -6.90 -15.91
N VAL A 45 -6.12 -5.84 -15.25
CA VAL A 45 -4.70 -5.53 -15.03
C VAL A 45 -4.35 -5.86 -13.59
N ALA A 46 -3.23 -6.55 -13.37
CA ALA A 46 -2.71 -6.87 -12.05
C ALA A 46 -1.27 -6.36 -11.89
N VAL A 47 -1.03 -5.62 -10.80
CA VAL A 47 0.30 -5.17 -10.38
C VAL A 47 0.58 -5.79 -9.01
N ARG A 48 1.64 -6.59 -8.90
CA ARG A 48 1.91 -7.39 -7.71
C ARG A 48 3.25 -7.03 -7.07
N ASN A 49 3.40 -7.37 -5.79
CA ASN A 49 4.66 -7.27 -5.05
C ASN A 49 5.20 -5.83 -4.93
N ILE A 50 4.33 -4.83 -4.86
CA ILE A 50 4.74 -3.47 -4.54
C ILE A 50 5.15 -3.42 -3.07
N ARG A 51 6.43 -3.22 -2.79
CA ARG A 51 6.93 -3.11 -1.40
C ARG A 51 6.54 -1.79 -0.79
N PHE A 52 6.20 -1.83 0.51
CA PHE A 52 5.92 -0.62 1.28
C PHE A 52 6.55 -0.69 2.68
N TYR A 53 6.79 0.48 3.24
CA TYR A 53 7.17 0.70 4.64
C TYR A 53 6.30 1.80 5.20
N SER A 54 5.65 1.55 6.33
CA SER A 54 4.76 2.51 6.97
C SER A 54 4.93 2.52 8.49
N MET A 55 4.27 3.44 9.16
CA MET A 55 4.31 3.59 10.62
C MET A 55 2.92 3.39 11.19
N CYS A 56 2.80 2.41 12.11
CA CYS A 56 1.56 2.17 12.84
C CYS A 56 1.18 3.41 13.65
N GLU A 57 -0.04 3.94 13.47
CA GLU A 57 -0.48 5.16 14.15
C GLU A 57 -0.56 5.04 15.68
N HIS A 58 -0.77 3.80 16.20
CA HIS A 58 -0.91 3.60 17.65
C HIS A 58 0.41 3.67 18.42
N HIS A 59 1.51 3.23 17.81
CA HIS A 59 2.78 3.04 18.51
C HIS A 59 3.96 3.74 17.82
N LEU A 60 3.75 4.29 16.61
CA LEU A 60 4.79 4.81 15.73
C LEU A 60 5.95 3.81 15.53
N LEU A 61 5.61 2.51 15.52
CA LEU A 61 6.53 1.43 15.15
C LEU A 61 6.26 1.03 13.70
N PRO A 62 7.31 0.61 12.95
CA PRO A 62 7.15 0.24 11.55
C PRO A 62 6.25 -0.97 11.35
N PHE A 63 5.53 -0.97 10.25
CA PHE A 63 5.04 -2.17 9.60
C PHE A 63 5.37 -2.07 8.10
N PHE A 64 5.58 -3.21 7.47
CA PHE A 64 6.07 -3.27 6.10
C PHE A 64 5.61 -4.57 5.44
N GLY A 65 5.66 -4.60 4.12
CA GLY A 65 5.23 -5.78 3.39
C GLY A 65 5.03 -5.52 1.92
N THR A 66 3.97 -6.11 1.36
CA THR A 66 3.63 -6.03 -0.06
C THR A 66 2.19 -5.62 -0.27
N VAL A 67 1.97 -4.90 -1.36
CA VAL A 67 0.66 -4.53 -1.89
C VAL A 67 0.49 -5.21 -3.24
N HIS A 68 -0.69 -5.77 -3.45
CA HIS A 68 -1.13 -6.34 -4.73
C HIS A 68 -2.39 -5.60 -5.15
N ILE A 69 -2.44 -5.17 -6.40
CA ILE A 69 -3.51 -4.34 -6.97
C ILE A 69 -4.03 -5.02 -8.24
N ALA A 70 -5.34 -5.17 -8.35
CA ALA A 70 -5.99 -5.52 -9.60
C ALA A 70 -7.04 -4.46 -9.93
N TYR A 71 -7.18 -4.09 -11.21
CA TYR A 71 -8.22 -3.16 -11.64
C TYR A 71 -8.68 -3.44 -13.07
N TYR A 72 -9.90 -3.07 -13.38
CA TYR A 72 -10.41 -3.04 -14.73
C TYR A 72 -10.34 -1.61 -15.29
N PRO A 73 -9.56 -1.38 -16.35
CA PRO A 73 -9.53 -0.08 -17.03
C PRO A 73 -10.92 0.38 -17.46
N ALA A 74 -11.10 1.69 -17.51
CA ALA A 74 -12.26 2.31 -18.13
C ALA A 74 -11.82 3.33 -19.18
N GLU A 75 -12.74 3.68 -20.07
CA GLU A 75 -12.56 4.71 -21.10
C GLU A 75 -11.29 4.52 -21.98
N GLY A 76 -10.79 3.29 -22.11
CA GLY A 76 -9.63 2.99 -22.95
C GLY A 76 -8.34 3.64 -22.45
N ARG A 77 -8.16 3.78 -21.14
CA ARG A 77 -6.97 4.40 -20.54
C ARG A 77 -6.39 3.54 -19.40
N ILE A 78 -5.06 3.54 -19.28
CA ILE A 78 -4.28 2.89 -18.21
C ILE A 78 -3.22 3.83 -17.67
N ALA A 79 -2.74 3.59 -16.45
CA ALA A 79 -1.57 4.27 -15.92
C ALA A 79 -0.27 3.48 -16.20
N GLY A 80 0.85 4.18 -16.26
CA GLY A 80 2.16 3.53 -16.21
C GLY A 80 2.36 2.80 -14.87
N PHE A 81 2.98 1.62 -14.91
CA PHE A 81 3.07 0.75 -13.70
C PHE A 81 3.82 1.38 -12.53
N GLY A 82 4.76 2.33 -12.78
CA GLY A 82 5.47 3.04 -11.74
C GLY A 82 4.58 3.88 -10.82
N HIS A 83 3.50 4.45 -11.35
CA HIS A 83 2.57 5.29 -10.62
C HIS A 83 1.83 4.56 -9.49
N PHE A 84 1.61 3.26 -9.63
CA PHE A 84 1.04 2.45 -8.55
C PHE A 84 1.97 2.39 -7.33
N ALA A 85 3.28 2.31 -7.55
CA ALA A 85 4.26 2.32 -6.47
C ALA A 85 4.35 3.71 -5.82
N GLU A 86 4.21 4.79 -6.59
CA GLU A 86 4.17 6.17 -6.08
C GLU A 86 2.95 6.41 -5.20
N VAL A 87 1.75 6.00 -5.63
CA VAL A 87 0.52 6.08 -4.82
C VAL A 87 0.66 5.30 -3.52
N VAL A 88 1.20 4.08 -3.58
CA VAL A 88 1.44 3.25 -2.40
C VAL A 88 2.43 3.94 -1.45
N ASP A 89 3.53 4.52 -1.97
CA ASP A 89 4.54 5.21 -1.14
C ASP A 89 3.96 6.45 -0.46
N VAL A 90 3.24 7.31 -1.18
CA VAL A 90 2.57 8.49 -0.61
C VAL A 90 1.63 8.11 0.53
N LEU A 91 0.79 7.10 0.34
CA LEU A 91 -0.15 6.65 1.36
C LEU A 91 0.54 5.93 2.52
N ALA A 92 1.64 5.21 2.26
CA ALA A 92 2.44 4.55 3.30
C ALA A 92 3.19 5.55 4.18
N ARG A 93 3.57 6.72 3.65
CA ARG A 93 4.26 7.80 4.40
C ARG A 93 3.31 8.66 5.23
N ARG A 94 2.39 8.00 5.91
CA ARG A 94 1.43 8.58 6.87
C ARG A 94 1.42 7.70 8.13
N PRO A 95 0.99 8.20 9.31
CA PRO A 95 0.59 7.31 10.39
C PRO A 95 -0.62 6.49 9.93
N GLN A 96 -0.48 5.15 9.87
CA GLN A 96 -1.47 4.28 9.23
C GLN A 96 -2.00 3.17 10.14
N LEU A 97 -3.24 2.74 9.81
CA LEU A 97 -3.79 1.42 10.08
C LEU A 97 -3.78 0.63 8.78
N GLN A 98 -3.42 -0.64 8.80
CA GLN A 98 -3.32 -1.43 7.57
C GLN A 98 -4.66 -1.51 6.83
N GLU A 99 -5.77 -1.60 7.54
CA GLU A 99 -7.13 -1.64 6.97
C GLU A 99 -7.47 -0.34 6.23
N ARG A 100 -7.16 0.81 6.84
CA ARG A 100 -7.35 2.12 6.21
C ARG A 100 -6.41 2.29 5.00
N PHE A 101 -5.14 1.95 5.14
CA PHE A 101 -4.16 1.98 4.07
C PHE A 101 -4.61 1.17 2.85
N THR A 102 -5.12 -0.05 3.08
CA THR A 102 -5.66 -0.91 2.02
C THR A 102 -6.83 -0.25 1.29
N TYR A 103 -7.77 0.32 2.04
CA TYR A 103 -8.93 0.99 1.48
C TYR A 103 -8.55 2.27 0.72
N GLU A 104 -7.65 3.10 1.29
CA GLU A 104 -7.19 4.34 0.64
C GLU A 104 -6.48 4.07 -0.69
N ILE A 105 -5.63 3.01 -0.77
CA ILE A 105 -5.03 2.59 -2.05
C ILE A 105 -6.11 2.17 -3.04
N CYS A 106 -7.07 1.33 -2.61
CA CYS A 106 -8.14 0.86 -3.49
C CYS A 106 -8.96 2.02 -4.04
N LYS A 107 -9.29 3.00 -3.19
CA LYS A 107 -10.01 4.21 -3.56
C LYS A 107 -9.19 5.08 -4.53
N ALA A 108 -7.90 5.31 -4.25
CA ALA A 108 -7.02 6.08 -5.13
C ALA A 108 -6.90 5.46 -6.53
N VAL A 109 -6.82 4.13 -6.62
CA VAL A 109 -6.83 3.41 -7.91
C VAL A 109 -8.17 3.56 -8.62
N GLN A 110 -9.29 3.37 -7.91
CA GLN A 110 -10.62 3.49 -8.47
C GLN A 110 -10.88 4.90 -9.03
N ASP A 111 -10.62 5.92 -8.22
CA ASP A 111 -10.97 7.30 -8.55
C ASP A 111 -9.96 7.91 -9.53
N GLY A 112 -8.66 7.77 -9.27
CA GLY A 112 -7.62 8.36 -10.10
C GLY A 112 -7.55 7.80 -11.52
N LEU A 113 -7.92 6.52 -11.72
CA LEU A 113 -7.99 5.91 -13.05
C LEU A 113 -9.40 5.92 -13.64
N GLY A 114 -10.41 6.33 -12.89
CA GLY A 114 -11.82 6.15 -13.27
C GLY A 114 -12.16 4.68 -13.53
N ALA A 115 -11.48 3.75 -12.82
CA ALA A 115 -11.56 2.32 -13.09
C ALA A 115 -12.97 1.77 -12.85
N ARG A 116 -13.40 0.76 -13.65
CA ARG A 116 -14.68 0.07 -13.45
C ARG A 116 -14.76 -0.67 -12.13
N GLY A 117 -13.62 -1.05 -11.58
CA GLY A 117 -13.44 -1.66 -10.28
C GLY A 117 -11.97 -1.82 -9.96
N ALA A 118 -11.65 -1.82 -8.67
CA ALA A 118 -10.33 -2.07 -8.13
C ALA A 118 -10.42 -3.06 -6.97
N LEU A 119 -9.39 -3.89 -6.80
CA LEU A 119 -9.17 -4.78 -5.67
C LEU A 119 -7.73 -4.60 -5.20
N VAL A 120 -7.55 -4.38 -3.91
CA VAL A 120 -6.24 -4.26 -3.27
C VAL A 120 -6.13 -5.28 -2.15
N ILE A 121 -5.00 -5.96 -2.10
CA ILE A 121 -4.61 -6.85 -1.01
C ILE A 121 -3.29 -6.33 -0.46
N VAL A 122 -3.23 -6.12 0.85
CA VAL A 122 -2.01 -5.75 1.58
C VAL A 122 -1.63 -6.88 2.52
N ARG A 123 -0.38 -7.30 2.45
CA ARG A 123 0.22 -8.27 3.35
C ARG A 123 1.34 -7.58 4.13
N GLY A 124 1.25 -7.57 5.44
CA GLY A 124 2.14 -6.78 6.28
C GLY A 124 2.63 -7.49 7.54
N THR A 125 3.91 -7.28 7.87
CA THR A 125 4.52 -7.64 9.14
C THR A 125 4.56 -6.42 10.04
N HIS A 126 4.05 -6.54 11.26
CA HIS A 126 3.91 -5.44 12.20
C HIS A 126 4.91 -5.53 13.36
N LEU A 127 5.88 -4.62 13.42
CA LEU A 127 6.83 -4.59 14.55
C LEU A 127 6.17 -4.18 15.87
N CYS A 128 5.05 -3.46 15.82
CA CYS A 128 4.27 -3.17 17.03
C CYS A 128 3.63 -4.43 17.65
N LEU A 129 3.52 -5.51 16.90
CA LEU A 129 3.08 -6.83 17.37
C LEU A 129 4.28 -7.69 17.76
N SER A 130 5.24 -7.90 16.84
CA SER A 130 6.35 -8.83 17.02
C SER A 130 7.39 -8.38 18.04
N MET A 131 7.66 -7.07 18.18
CA MET A 131 8.64 -6.55 19.13
C MET A 131 8.14 -6.52 20.59
N ARG A 132 6.82 -6.58 20.80
CA ARG A 132 6.22 -6.45 22.14
C ARG A 132 5.79 -7.78 22.74
N ASN A 133 5.47 -8.77 21.92
CA ASN A 133 4.97 -10.06 22.38
C ASN A 133 5.64 -11.18 21.60
N HIS A 134 6.20 -12.16 22.32
CA HIS A 134 6.76 -13.38 21.73
C HIS A 134 5.71 -14.25 20.99
N LEU A 135 4.42 -13.96 21.16
CA LEU A 135 3.30 -14.72 20.60
C LEU A 135 2.95 -14.33 19.15
N GLY A 136 3.48 -13.22 18.63
CA GLY A 136 3.17 -12.72 17.28
C GLY A 136 4.34 -12.73 16.30
N GLY A 137 5.45 -13.42 16.61
CA GLY A 137 6.73 -13.29 15.90
C GLY A 137 6.69 -13.56 14.40
N ASP A 138 5.87 -14.51 13.96
CA ASP A 138 5.79 -14.93 12.54
C ASP A 138 4.42 -14.63 11.90
N SER A 139 3.60 -13.79 12.55
CA SER A 139 2.27 -13.46 12.00
C SER A 139 2.40 -12.39 10.92
N ASP A 140 1.86 -12.66 9.75
CA ASP A 140 1.53 -11.65 8.77
C ASP A 140 0.04 -11.30 8.81
N ILE A 141 -0.26 -10.03 8.60
CA ILE A 141 -1.62 -9.52 8.57
C ILE A 141 -2.00 -9.31 7.12
N ILE A 142 -3.13 -9.87 6.71
CA ILE A 142 -3.67 -9.69 5.36
C ILE A 142 -4.96 -8.88 5.46
N THR A 143 -5.02 -7.80 4.70
CA THR A 143 -6.22 -6.97 4.54
C THR A 143 -6.55 -6.83 3.07
N GLN A 144 -7.85 -6.72 2.75
CA GLN A 144 -8.33 -6.50 1.39
C GLN A 144 -9.38 -5.40 1.34
N ALA A 145 -9.49 -4.77 0.18
CA ALA A 145 -10.57 -3.85 -0.15
C ALA A 145 -10.91 -3.98 -1.64
N GLY A 146 -12.20 -4.11 -1.94
CA GLY A 146 -12.70 -4.19 -3.30
C GLY A 146 -13.74 -3.11 -3.56
N LEU A 147 -13.68 -2.46 -4.72
CA LEU A 147 -14.60 -1.41 -5.15
C LEU A 147 -15.10 -1.66 -6.58
N GLY A 148 -16.25 -1.07 -6.91
CA GLY A 148 -16.85 -1.19 -8.23
C GLY A 148 -17.19 -2.63 -8.61
N CYS A 149 -16.87 -3.06 -9.84
CA CYS A 149 -17.12 -4.44 -10.27
C CYS A 149 -16.25 -5.49 -9.58
N LEU A 150 -15.21 -5.07 -8.83
CA LEU A 150 -14.34 -5.93 -8.04
C LEU A 150 -14.68 -5.87 -6.53
N ALA A 151 -15.82 -5.30 -6.16
CA ALA A 151 -16.28 -5.26 -4.78
C ALA A 151 -16.43 -6.68 -4.19
N ASP A 152 -16.35 -6.75 -2.86
CA ASP A 152 -16.51 -8.00 -2.12
C ASP A 152 -17.83 -8.71 -2.48
N GLY A 153 -17.75 -10.04 -2.64
CA GLY A 153 -18.89 -10.88 -2.99
C GLY A 153 -19.21 -10.94 -4.49
N THR A 154 -18.50 -10.21 -5.36
CA THR A 154 -18.65 -10.34 -6.81
C THR A 154 -17.80 -11.50 -7.36
N GLU A 155 -18.29 -12.14 -8.44
CA GLU A 155 -17.55 -13.20 -9.15
C GLU A 155 -16.20 -12.66 -9.67
N ALA A 156 -16.21 -11.46 -10.25
CA ALA A 156 -15.00 -10.81 -10.79
C ALA A 156 -14.01 -10.49 -9.68
N GLY A 157 -14.48 -10.02 -8.51
CA GLY A 157 -13.64 -9.78 -7.33
C GLY A 157 -12.97 -11.07 -6.85
N HIS A 158 -13.71 -12.18 -6.82
CA HIS A 158 -13.16 -13.48 -6.43
C HIS A 158 -12.09 -13.99 -7.42
N GLN A 159 -12.31 -13.83 -8.72
CA GLN A 159 -11.33 -14.19 -9.75
C GLN A 159 -10.06 -13.32 -9.66
N ALA A 160 -10.22 -12.00 -9.46
CA ALA A 160 -9.10 -11.08 -9.26
C ALA A 160 -8.31 -11.44 -8.00
N TRP A 161 -8.98 -11.77 -6.91
CA TRP A 161 -8.35 -12.20 -5.66
C TRP A 161 -7.46 -13.44 -5.88
N LYS A 162 -7.96 -14.46 -6.57
CA LYS A 162 -7.18 -15.64 -6.92
C LYS A 162 -5.92 -15.29 -7.69
N LEU A 163 -6.04 -14.45 -8.74
CA LEU A 163 -4.91 -14.01 -9.55
C LEU A 163 -3.85 -13.30 -8.71
N LEU A 164 -4.26 -12.45 -7.76
CA LEU A 164 -3.33 -11.71 -6.91
C LEU A 164 -2.60 -12.62 -5.92
N MET A 165 -3.26 -13.68 -5.42
CA MET A 165 -2.70 -14.60 -4.42
C MET A 165 -2.01 -15.84 -5.00
N GLU A 166 -2.22 -16.15 -6.30
CA GLU A 166 -1.53 -17.25 -6.96
C GLU A 166 -0.03 -16.97 -7.08
N GLY A 167 0.79 -17.85 -6.51
CA GLY A 167 2.26 -17.78 -6.54
C GLY A 167 2.92 -17.31 -5.25
N ASP A 168 2.19 -16.80 -4.26
CA ASP A 168 2.77 -16.45 -2.95
C ASP A 168 3.06 -17.68 -2.05
N ALA A 169 2.70 -18.88 -2.52
CA ALA A 169 2.88 -20.13 -1.77
C ALA A 169 4.24 -20.83 -2.00
N GLN A 170 5.19 -20.19 -2.69
CA GLN A 170 6.46 -20.82 -3.10
C GLN A 170 7.74 -20.12 -2.59
N GLU A 171 7.66 -19.21 -1.61
CA GLU A 171 8.86 -18.69 -0.96
C GLU A 171 8.87 -18.93 0.54
#